data_43b862ab15b04082bf0929e224ca04ab
#
_entry.id   43b862ab15b04082bf0929e224ca04ab
#
_cell.length_a   1.000
_cell.length_b   1.000
_cell.length_c   1.000
_cell.angle_alpha   90.00
_cell.angle_beta   90.00
_cell.angle_gamma   90.00
#
_symmetry.space_group_name_H-M   'P 1'
#
loop_
_entity.id
_entity.type
_entity.pdbx_description
1 polymer ?
#
loop_
_entity_poly.entity_id
_entity_poly.type
_entity_poly.pdbx_seq_one_letter_code
_entity_poly.pdbx_strand_id
1 'polypeptide(L)'
;MLKSMLSRRNAMLGAAALLTGIALAQPAAAVTPEEIKARGKLIVGIQGDNPPWGFVTSAGKQDGFDADMGALYAKELGVEVEFVPLEVNNRIPALTSGRVDVLFATMAMLPDRAKAVQFSQPYNANAIVLIGPKNKSIKTNDDMANMTISVAKGAAQDTQVTKNAPASATIRRFDGDAASVQALVSGQAEALGGNIFYMDRVEKARPGEFENKLEFQKLYNGACTRLGEKEINASLNTFIDKIKANGELKKIYDKWMKVPVPEFPASLEGIPFAAN
;
A
#
# COMPACT_ATOMS: atom_id res chain seq x y z
N MET A 1 39.78 -79.91 4.73
CA MET A 1 39.07 -80.21 6.00
C MET A 1 38.66 -78.82 6.56
N LEU A 2 37.56 -78.50 6.84
CA LEU A 2 36.24 -78.77 7.33
C LEU A 2 35.36 -77.56 6.99
N LYS A 3 34.27 -77.70 6.24
CA LYS A 3 32.84 -77.68 6.58
C LYS A 3 32.45 -76.44 7.43
N SER A 4 31.74 -75.54 6.78
CA SER A 4 30.26 -75.31 6.78
C SER A 4 29.73 -74.73 8.09
N MET A 5 28.97 -73.70 7.99
CA MET A 5 27.50 -73.77 8.14
C MET A 5 26.85 -72.45 7.90
N LEU A 6 25.88 -72.46 7.05
CA LEU A 6 24.89 -71.44 6.82
C LEU A 6 24.11 -71.10 8.11
N SER A 7 23.85 -69.82 8.33
CA SER A 7 22.65 -69.45 9.07
C SER A 7 21.94 -68.32 8.34
N ARG A 8 20.84 -68.68 7.72
CA ARG A 8 19.80 -67.77 7.21
C ARG A 8 19.05 -67.21 8.41
N ARG A 9 19.09 -65.92 8.61
CA ARG A 9 18.05 -65.26 9.43
C ARG A 9 17.71 -63.89 8.86
N ASN A 10 16.59 -63.87 8.20
CA ASN A 10 15.57 -62.83 8.16
C ASN A 10 16.01 -61.39 7.91
N ALA A 11 16.00 -61.04 6.64
CA ALA A 11 15.75 -59.69 6.19
C ALA A 11 14.27 -59.32 6.48
N MET A 12 14.00 -58.54 7.54
CA MET A 12 12.73 -57.86 7.69
C MET A 12 12.89 -56.45 7.09
N LEU A 13 12.28 -56.29 5.95
CA LEU A 13 12.05 -55.03 5.27
C LEU A 13 11.18 -54.14 6.14
N GLY A 14 11.78 -53.17 6.77
CA GLY A 14 11.08 -52.00 7.33
C GLY A 14 10.87 -50.97 6.22
N ALA A 15 9.77 -51.03 5.50
CA ALA A 15 9.34 -49.90 4.64
C ALA A 15 8.82 -48.78 5.52
N ALA A 16 9.72 -47.83 5.87
CA ALA A 16 9.32 -46.58 6.42
C ALA A 16 8.65 -45.72 5.32
N ALA A 17 7.34 -45.73 5.31
CA ALA A 17 6.55 -44.81 4.47
C ALA A 17 6.81 -43.37 4.96
N LEU A 18 7.66 -42.66 4.25
CA LEU A 18 7.78 -41.21 4.33
C LEU A 18 6.49 -40.59 3.77
N LEU A 19 5.50 -40.42 4.62
CA LEU A 19 4.39 -39.52 4.36
C LEU A 19 4.92 -38.09 4.38
N THR A 20 5.42 -37.62 3.25
CA THR A 20 5.61 -36.18 2.98
C THR A 20 4.23 -35.57 2.94
N GLY A 21 3.81 -35.03 4.08
CA GLY A 21 2.64 -34.17 4.16
C GLY A 21 2.86 -32.95 3.27
N ILE A 22 2.29 -32.97 2.08
CA ILE A 22 2.08 -31.76 1.27
C ILE A 22 1.12 -30.90 2.10
N ALA A 23 1.66 -29.93 2.83
CA ALA A 23 0.87 -28.87 3.41
C ALA A 23 0.27 -28.10 2.22
N LEU A 24 -0.96 -28.46 1.83
CA LEU A 24 -1.77 -27.64 0.95
C LEU A 24 -1.90 -26.30 1.67
N ALA A 25 -1.28 -25.26 1.14
CA ALA A 25 -1.51 -23.90 1.57
C ALA A 25 -3.01 -23.65 1.40
N GLN A 26 -3.75 -23.75 2.49
CA GLN A 26 -5.17 -23.36 2.48
C GLN A 26 -5.21 -21.89 2.12
N PRO A 27 -6.07 -21.46 1.18
CA PRO A 27 -6.32 -20.06 0.98
C PRO A 27 -6.70 -19.48 2.36
N ALA A 28 -6.07 -18.35 2.71
CA ALA A 28 -6.40 -17.68 3.96
C ALA A 28 -7.93 -17.54 4.03
N ALA A 29 -8.54 -18.07 5.07
CA ALA A 29 -9.98 -17.97 5.25
C ALA A 29 -10.39 -16.51 5.16
N ALA A 30 -11.51 -16.22 4.48
CA ALA A 30 -12.05 -14.89 4.38
C ALA A 30 -12.31 -14.38 5.80
N VAL A 31 -11.77 -13.20 6.15
CA VAL A 31 -11.99 -12.62 7.46
C VAL A 31 -13.33 -11.86 7.49
N THR A 32 -14.09 -12.06 8.56
CA THR A 32 -15.38 -11.36 8.79
C THR A 32 -15.25 -10.36 9.93
N PRO A 33 -16.13 -9.35 10.01
CA PRO A 33 -16.19 -8.45 11.14
C PRO A 33 -16.41 -9.20 12.48
N GLU A 34 -17.16 -10.29 12.47
CA GLU A 34 -17.44 -11.14 13.64
C GLU A 34 -16.19 -11.86 14.14
N GLU A 35 -15.38 -12.39 13.23
CA GLU A 35 -14.09 -13.01 13.57
C GLU A 35 -13.09 -11.99 14.13
N ILE A 36 -13.06 -10.77 13.56
CA ILE A 36 -12.24 -9.66 14.09
C ILE A 36 -12.69 -9.31 15.51
N LYS A 37 -14.00 -9.19 15.74
CA LYS A 37 -14.57 -8.93 17.08
C LYS A 37 -14.26 -10.05 18.07
N ALA A 38 -14.42 -11.30 17.65
CA ALA A 38 -14.10 -12.46 18.49
C ALA A 38 -12.61 -12.51 18.88
N ARG A 39 -11.72 -12.10 17.98
CA ARG A 39 -10.28 -11.97 18.24
C ARG A 39 -9.94 -10.74 19.10
N GLY A 40 -10.83 -9.75 19.18
CA GLY A 40 -10.63 -8.49 19.92
C GLY A 40 -9.67 -7.50 19.26
N LYS A 41 -9.27 -7.74 18.03
CA LYS A 41 -8.23 -6.95 17.36
C LYS A 41 -8.39 -6.90 15.84
N LEU A 42 -8.23 -5.70 15.24
CA LEU A 42 -8.12 -5.47 13.80
C LEU A 42 -6.63 -5.29 13.43
N ILE A 43 -6.13 -6.07 12.49
CA ILE A 43 -4.76 -5.96 11.97
C ILE A 43 -4.78 -5.14 10.68
N VAL A 44 -4.20 -3.93 10.74
CA VAL A 44 -4.20 -2.96 9.64
C VAL A 44 -2.82 -2.88 9.00
N GLY A 45 -2.74 -3.22 7.71
CA GLY A 45 -1.55 -2.92 6.91
C GLY A 45 -1.53 -1.45 6.53
N ILE A 46 -0.40 -0.79 6.78
CA ILE A 46 -0.23 0.66 6.60
C ILE A 46 1.18 0.97 6.09
N GLN A 47 1.38 2.11 5.43
CA GLN A 47 2.73 2.56 5.12
C GLN A 47 3.42 3.11 6.38
N GLY A 48 4.74 2.87 6.49
CA GLY A 48 5.54 3.32 7.62
C GLY A 48 6.45 4.51 7.33
N ASP A 49 6.49 5.01 6.08
CA ASP A 49 7.49 5.98 5.61
C ASP A 49 6.91 7.11 4.73
N ASN A 50 5.60 7.25 4.67
CA ASN A 50 4.89 8.16 3.77
C ASN A 50 4.03 9.22 4.50
N PRO A 51 4.62 10.17 5.25
CA PRO A 51 3.85 11.28 5.81
C PRO A 51 3.27 12.17 4.70
N PRO A 52 2.06 12.73 4.87
CA PRO A 52 1.21 12.67 6.06
C PRO A 52 0.27 11.44 6.12
N TRP A 53 0.41 10.48 5.19
CA TRP A 53 -0.48 9.35 5.04
C TRP A 53 -0.33 8.28 6.13
N GLY A 54 0.84 7.65 6.19
CA GLY A 54 1.20 6.65 7.18
C GLY A 54 2.71 6.67 7.40
N PHE A 55 3.14 6.84 8.65
CA PHE A 55 4.54 6.91 9.00
C PHE A 55 4.78 6.49 10.46
N VAL A 56 6.00 6.04 10.73
CA VAL A 56 6.43 5.75 12.10
C VAL A 56 7.10 7.00 12.67
N THR A 57 6.62 7.45 13.83
CA THR A 57 7.18 8.60 14.54
C THR A 57 8.53 8.24 15.17
N SER A 58 9.28 9.24 15.64
CA SER A 58 10.53 9.03 16.38
C SER A 58 10.35 8.22 17.70
N ALA A 59 9.12 8.18 18.23
CA ALA A 59 8.76 7.35 19.38
C ALA A 59 8.37 5.91 19.01
N GLY A 60 8.54 5.51 17.74
CA GLY A 60 8.19 4.18 17.25
C GLY A 60 6.69 3.92 17.09
N LYS A 61 5.85 4.95 17.14
CA LYS A 61 4.40 4.81 16.97
C LYS A 61 4.00 5.05 15.52
N GLN A 62 3.06 4.25 15.03
CA GLN A 62 2.41 4.49 13.75
C GLN A 62 1.47 5.70 13.86
N ASP A 63 1.54 6.61 12.90
CA ASP A 63 0.76 7.84 12.85
C ASP A 63 0.42 8.23 11.40
N GLY A 64 -0.48 9.18 11.21
CA GLY A 64 -0.86 9.69 9.89
C GLY A 64 -2.35 9.54 9.60
N PHE A 65 -2.74 10.02 8.41
CA PHE A 65 -4.12 9.99 7.90
C PHE A 65 -4.70 8.56 7.91
N ASP A 66 -3.97 7.61 7.35
CA ASP A 66 -4.39 6.22 7.26
C ASP A 66 -4.38 5.52 8.63
N ALA A 67 -3.51 5.98 9.57
CA ALA A 67 -3.51 5.51 10.94
C ALA A 67 -4.79 5.94 11.69
N ASP A 68 -5.19 7.20 11.55
CA ASP A 68 -6.44 7.70 12.12
C ASP A 68 -7.66 6.96 11.51
N MET A 69 -7.65 6.70 10.21
CA MET A 69 -8.70 5.93 9.52
C MET A 69 -8.79 4.49 10.07
N GLY A 70 -7.68 3.79 10.18
CA GLY A 70 -7.63 2.42 10.70
C GLY A 70 -8.04 2.34 12.17
N ALA A 71 -7.57 3.27 13.00
CA ALA A 71 -7.96 3.36 14.40
C ALA A 71 -9.47 3.64 14.58
N LEU A 72 -10.02 4.53 13.73
CA LEU A 72 -11.44 4.85 13.78
C LEU A 72 -12.31 3.66 13.33
N TYR A 73 -11.85 2.90 12.33
CA TYR A 73 -12.54 1.68 11.91
C TYR A 73 -12.48 0.57 12.98
N ALA A 74 -11.33 0.36 13.64
CA ALA A 74 -11.22 -0.57 14.76
C ALA A 74 -12.16 -0.19 15.91
N LYS A 75 -12.25 1.11 16.22
CA LYS A 75 -13.22 1.64 17.21
C LYS A 75 -14.67 1.37 16.80
N GLU A 76 -15.01 1.49 15.53
CA GLU A 76 -16.35 1.16 15.02
C GLU A 76 -16.69 -0.31 15.20
N LEU A 77 -15.71 -1.20 15.04
CA LEU A 77 -15.85 -2.64 15.28
C LEU A 77 -15.85 -3.00 16.79
N GLY A 78 -15.46 -2.07 17.68
CA GLY A 78 -15.34 -2.30 19.11
C GLY A 78 -14.11 -3.13 19.51
N VAL A 79 -13.01 -3.04 18.75
CA VAL A 79 -11.78 -3.81 18.94
C VAL A 79 -10.54 -2.91 19.01
N GLU A 80 -9.42 -3.46 19.46
CA GLU A 80 -8.13 -2.80 19.39
C GLU A 80 -7.59 -2.79 17.94
N VAL A 81 -6.72 -1.82 17.62
CA VAL A 81 -6.00 -1.78 16.34
C VAL A 81 -4.56 -2.22 16.54
N GLU A 82 -4.08 -3.10 15.65
CA GLU A 82 -2.67 -3.40 15.47
C GLU A 82 -2.22 -2.92 14.09
N PHE A 83 -1.23 -2.04 14.04
CA PHE A 83 -0.65 -1.58 12.78
C PHE A 83 0.55 -2.42 12.38
N VAL A 84 0.57 -2.84 11.11
CA VAL A 84 1.70 -3.52 10.47
C VAL A 84 2.28 -2.60 9.41
N PRO A 85 3.42 -1.93 9.69
CA PRO A 85 4.09 -1.10 8.69
C PRO A 85 4.57 -1.94 7.51
N LEU A 86 4.28 -1.45 6.30
CA LEU A 86 4.55 -2.16 5.05
C LEU A 86 5.24 -1.23 4.04
N GLU A 87 6.22 -1.78 3.36
CA GLU A 87 6.77 -1.21 2.12
C GLU A 87 5.72 -1.25 1.01
N VAL A 88 5.85 -0.35 0.03
CA VAL A 88 4.91 -0.20 -1.09
C VAL A 88 4.60 -1.53 -1.79
N ASN A 89 5.64 -2.32 -2.10
CA ASN A 89 5.50 -3.60 -2.81
C ASN A 89 4.89 -4.73 -1.96
N ASN A 90 4.95 -4.60 -0.63
CA ASN A 90 4.51 -5.64 0.30
C ASN A 90 3.05 -5.49 0.72
N ARG A 91 2.35 -4.41 0.34
CA ARG A 91 0.98 -4.13 0.76
C ARG A 91 0.00 -5.21 0.28
N ILE A 92 -0.10 -5.44 -1.03
CA ILE A 92 -0.98 -6.46 -1.60
C ILE A 92 -0.58 -7.87 -1.14
N PRO A 93 0.70 -8.29 -1.20
CA PRO A 93 1.12 -9.58 -0.65
C PRO A 93 0.76 -9.80 0.82
N ALA A 94 0.92 -8.79 1.69
CA ALA A 94 0.56 -8.91 3.10
C ALA A 94 -0.95 -9.11 3.31
N LEU A 95 -1.80 -8.45 2.49
CA LEU A 95 -3.23 -8.64 2.54
C LEU A 95 -3.65 -10.02 2.03
N THR A 96 -3.16 -10.40 0.84
CA THR A 96 -3.57 -11.66 0.20
C THR A 96 -3.09 -12.91 0.93
N SER A 97 -1.98 -12.81 1.66
CA SER A 97 -1.49 -13.88 2.54
C SER A 97 -2.20 -13.96 3.90
N GLY A 98 -3.09 -13.02 4.22
CA GLY A 98 -3.76 -12.97 5.53
C GLY A 98 -2.89 -12.43 6.67
N ARG A 99 -1.71 -11.85 6.38
CA ARG A 99 -0.87 -11.19 7.39
C ARG A 99 -1.55 -9.97 8.00
N VAL A 100 -2.40 -9.29 7.23
CA VAL A 100 -3.24 -8.19 7.68
C VAL A 100 -4.70 -8.43 7.23
N ASP A 101 -5.64 -7.84 7.95
CA ASP A 101 -7.07 -7.96 7.65
C ASP A 101 -7.51 -6.98 6.57
N VAL A 102 -7.02 -5.75 6.67
CA VAL A 102 -7.35 -4.64 5.77
C VAL A 102 -6.11 -3.80 5.48
N LEU A 103 -6.14 -3.08 4.36
CA LEU A 103 -5.15 -2.05 4.07
C LEU A 103 -5.79 -0.67 4.20
N PHE A 104 -5.24 0.17 5.08
CA PHE A 104 -5.31 1.61 5.03
C PHE A 104 -3.88 2.09 4.75
N ALA A 105 -3.52 2.23 3.47
CA ALA A 105 -2.11 2.32 3.07
C ALA A 105 -1.91 3.11 1.77
N THR A 106 -2.61 4.20 1.59
CA THR A 106 -2.54 5.04 0.37
C THR A 106 -2.74 4.20 -0.90
N MET A 107 -3.74 3.32 -0.87
CA MET A 107 -4.00 2.38 -1.96
C MET A 107 -4.74 3.07 -3.11
N ALA A 108 -3.97 3.59 -4.07
CA ALA A 108 -4.53 4.17 -5.28
C ALA A 108 -5.40 3.14 -6.01
N MET A 109 -6.62 3.55 -6.31
CA MET A 109 -7.64 2.75 -6.98
C MET A 109 -7.30 2.65 -8.46
N LEU A 110 -6.60 1.59 -8.82
CA LEU A 110 -6.16 1.28 -10.19
C LEU A 110 -6.81 -0.04 -10.63
N PRO A 111 -7.28 -0.16 -11.91
CA PRO A 111 -7.91 -1.38 -12.42
C PRO A 111 -7.04 -2.63 -12.25
N ASP A 112 -5.72 -2.53 -12.44
CA ASP A 112 -4.83 -3.68 -12.25
C ASP A 112 -4.75 -4.12 -10.78
N ARG A 113 -4.81 -3.21 -9.83
CA ARG A 113 -4.88 -3.55 -8.40
C ARG A 113 -6.21 -4.17 -8.03
N ALA A 114 -7.31 -3.73 -8.63
CA ALA A 114 -8.64 -4.30 -8.42
C ALA A 114 -8.77 -5.76 -8.86
N LYS A 115 -7.85 -6.26 -9.69
CA LYS A 115 -7.75 -7.70 -10.03
C LYS A 115 -7.19 -8.56 -8.88
N ALA A 116 -6.50 -7.95 -7.92
CA ALA A 116 -5.83 -8.64 -6.82
C ALA A 116 -6.45 -8.37 -5.45
N VAL A 117 -7.14 -7.25 -5.30
CA VAL A 117 -7.78 -6.82 -4.03
C VAL A 117 -9.15 -6.22 -4.31
N GLN A 118 -10.03 -6.30 -3.30
CA GLN A 118 -11.32 -5.61 -3.30
C GLN A 118 -11.14 -4.22 -2.67
N PHE A 119 -11.50 -3.19 -3.40
CA PHE A 119 -11.54 -1.82 -2.87
C PHE A 119 -12.85 -1.52 -2.15
N SER A 120 -12.79 -0.69 -1.12
CA SER A 120 -13.93 0.07 -0.63
C SER A 120 -14.25 1.23 -1.59
N GLN A 121 -15.31 1.97 -1.33
CA GLN A 121 -15.46 3.31 -1.89
C GLN A 121 -14.28 4.22 -1.49
N PRO A 122 -13.99 5.29 -2.24
CA PRO A 122 -12.86 6.17 -1.95
C PRO A 122 -13.10 6.99 -0.68
N TYR A 123 -12.02 7.18 0.10
CA TYR A 123 -12.01 8.03 1.29
C TYR A 123 -10.98 9.16 1.22
N ASN A 124 -10.08 9.14 0.23
CA ASN A 124 -9.19 10.27 -0.05
C ASN A 124 -8.84 10.37 -1.54
N ALA A 125 -8.24 11.50 -1.91
CA ALA A 125 -7.70 11.74 -3.25
C ALA A 125 -6.28 12.28 -3.16
N ASN A 126 -5.50 12.04 -4.21
CA ASN A 126 -4.10 12.37 -4.31
C ASN A 126 -3.73 12.72 -5.74
N ALA A 127 -2.91 13.74 -5.95
CA ALA A 127 -2.34 14.05 -7.26
C ALA A 127 -0.94 13.43 -7.38
N ILE A 128 -0.70 12.75 -8.48
CA ILE A 128 0.63 12.24 -8.85
C ILE A 128 1.32 13.27 -9.71
N VAL A 129 2.49 13.70 -9.25
CA VAL A 129 3.23 14.83 -9.83
C VAL A 129 4.69 14.46 -10.13
N LEU A 130 5.31 15.24 -11.00
CA LEU A 130 6.76 15.34 -11.09
C LEU A 130 7.22 16.54 -10.26
N ILE A 131 8.08 16.32 -9.30
CA ILE A 131 8.80 17.36 -8.56
C ILE A 131 10.17 17.51 -9.21
N GLY A 132 10.52 18.70 -9.63
CA GLY A 132 11.77 19.00 -10.32
C GLY A 132 12.37 20.35 -9.93
N PRO A 133 13.63 20.65 -10.33
CA PRO A 133 14.32 21.86 -9.95
C PRO A 133 13.64 23.11 -10.53
N LYS A 134 13.50 24.16 -9.73
CA LYS A 134 12.86 25.43 -10.13
C LYS A 134 13.52 26.08 -11.33
N ASN A 135 14.84 26.00 -11.44
CA ASN A 135 15.62 26.61 -12.49
C ASN A 135 15.56 25.86 -13.85
N LYS A 136 14.89 24.70 -13.91
CA LYS A 136 14.71 23.92 -15.13
C LYS A 136 13.26 24.05 -15.62
N SER A 137 13.06 24.46 -16.86
CA SER A 137 11.73 24.48 -17.47
C SER A 137 11.31 23.05 -17.82
N ILE A 138 10.26 22.54 -17.16
CA ILE A 138 9.65 21.23 -17.41
C ILE A 138 8.15 21.47 -17.50
N LYS A 139 7.62 21.52 -18.73
CA LYS A 139 6.21 21.85 -19.01
C LYS A 139 5.47 20.72 -19.73
N THR A 140 6.22 19.79 -20.33
CA THR A 140 5.70 18.65 -21.07
C THR A 140 6.41 17.37 -20.62
N ASN A 141 5.87 16.23 -20.99
CA ASN A 141 6.50 14.94 -20.73
C ASN A 141 7.86 14.82 -21.43
N ASP A 142 8.03 15.40 -22.62
CA ASP A 142 9.27 15.36 -23.38
C ASP A 142 10.42 16.12 -22.69
N ASP A 143 10.10 17.08 -21.83
CA ASP A 143 11.11 17.83 -21.05
C ASP A 143 11.80 16.96 -19.98
N MET A 144 11.28 15.77 -19.72
CA MET A 144 11.93 14.77 -18.87
C MET A 144 13.07 14.01 -19.57
N ALA A 145 13.32 14.28 -20.87
CA ALA A 145 14.37 13.62 -21.65
C ALA A 145 15.75 13.74 -20.96
N ASN A 146 16.46 12.61 -20.90
CA ASN A 146 17.80 12.48 -20.28
C ASN A 146 17.86 12.79 -18.76
N MET A 147 16.71 12.97 -18.10
CA MET A 147 16.68 13.17 -16.66
C MET A 147 16.75 11.85 -15.90
N THR A 148 17.38 11.89 -14.74
CA THR A 148 17.29 10.82 -13.76
C THR A 148 16.13 11.12 -12.80
N ILE A 149 15.11 10.26 -12.79
CA ILE A 149 13.89 10.44 -12.01
C ILE A 149 13.77 9.33 -10.97
N SER A 150 13.65 9.71 -9.69
CA SER A 150 13.40 8.75 -8.60
C SER A 150 11.91 8.47 -8.42
N VAL A 151 11.58 7.22 -8.10
CA VAL A 151 10.21 6.79 -7.76
C VAL A 151 10.24 5.67 -6.72
N ALA A 152 9.19 5.54 -5.92
CA ALA A 152 8.98 4.36 -5.09
C ALA A 152 8.48 3.20 -5.98
N LYS A 153 9.21 2.09 -5.98
CA LYS A 153 8.95 0.90 -6.81
C LYS A 153 7.53 0.36 -6.57
N GLY A 154 6.77 0.13 -7.66
CA GLY A 154 5.41 -0.41 -7.62
C GLY A 154 4.35 0.55 -7.06
N ALA A 155 4.71 1.81 -6.77
CA ALA A 155 3.76 2.85 -6.44
C ALA A 155 3.03 3.38 -7.68
N ALA A 156 1.94 4.12 -7.47
CA ALA A 156 1.21 4.74 -8.58
C ALA A 156 2.08 5.73 -9.36
N GLN A 157 2.95 6.47 -8.69
CA GLN A 157 3.90 7.37 -9.30
C GLN A 157 4.94 6.65 -10.19
N ASP A 158 5.37 5.44 -9.83
CA ASP A 158 6.23 4.61 -10.69
C ASP A 158 5.52 4.29 -12.01
N THR A 159 4.27 3.86 -11.93
CA THR A 159 3.44 3.58 -13.12
C THR A 159 3.27 4.82 -13.98
N GLN A 160 2.95 5.98 -13.38
CA GLN A 160 2.72 7.21 -14.13
C GLN A 160 3.98 7.77 -14.77
N VAL A 161 5.10 7.81 -14.05
CA VAL A 161 6.38 8.25 -14.61
C VAL A 161 6.82 7.30 -15.72
N THR A 162 6.73 5.99 -15.52
CA THR A 162 7.11 5.00 -16.54
C THR A 162 6.29 5.14 -17.83
N LYS A 163 5.00 5.45 -17.70
CA LYS A 163 4.09 5.63 -18.86
C LYS A 163 4.39 6.91 -19.63
N ASN A 164 4.80 7.98 -18.96
CA ASN A 164 4.85 9.33 -19.51
C ASN A 164 6.28 9.80 -19.83
N ALA A 165 7.30 9.24 -19.21
CA ALA A 165 8.68 9.65 -19.44
C ALA A 165 9.19 9.17 -20.82
N PRO A 166 9.96 10.01 -21.53
CA PRO A 166 10.64 9.59 -22.76
C PRO A 166 11.61 8.43 -22.52
N ALA A 167 11.87 7.64 -23.55
CA ALA A 167 12.79 6.49 -23.45
C ALA A 167 14.23 6.86 -23.04
N SER A 168 14.63 8.11 -23.25
CA SER A 168 15.94 8.63 -22.81
C SER A 168 16.01 8.98 -21.33
N ALA A 169 14.87 9.05 -20.61
CA ALA A 169 14.86 9.28 -19.18
C ALA A 169 15.30 8.02 -18.42
N THR A 170 16.05 8.20 -17.33
CA THR A 170 16.46 7.11 -16.42
C THR A 170 15.56 7.08 -15.20
N ILE A 171 14.75 6.04 -15.05
CA ILE A 171 13.87 5.89 -13.88
C ILE A 171 14.57 5.03 -12.83
N ARG A 172 14.94 5.64 -11.71
CA ARG A 172 15.54 4.94 -10.56
C ARG A 172 14.45 4.59 -9.55
N ARG A 173 14.30 3.29 -9.30
CA ARG A 173 13.28 2.73 -8.39
C ARG A 173 13.88 2.43 -7.03
N PHE A 174 13.24 2.92 -5.98
CA PHE A 174 13.62 2.72 -4.58
C PHE A 174 12.55 1.92 -3.86
N ASP A 175 12.92 1.21 -2.79
CA ASP A 175 11.99 0.29 -2.12
C ASP A 175 10.86 1.01 -1.36
N GLY A 176 11.07 2.28 -0.94
CA GLY A 176 10.07 3.06 -0.22
C GLY A 176 9.97 4.51 -0.68
N ASP A 177 8.95 5.18 -0.15
CA ASP A 177 8.68 6.60 -0.44
C ASP A 177 9.75 7.51 0.15
N ALA A 178 10.23 7.23 1.36
CA ALA A 178 11.31 7.98 1.99
C ALA A 178 12.61 7.92 1.18
N ALA A 179 12.97 6.73 0.70
CA ALA A 179 14.19 6.54 -0.08
C ALA A 179 14.12 7.26 -1.44
N SER A 180 12.95 7.28 -2.10
CA SER A 180 12.76 8.00 -3.36
C SER A 180 12.88 9.52 -3.19
N VAL A 181 12.32 10.08 -2.09
CA VAL A 181 12.47 11.50 -1.74
C VAL A 181 13.93 11.81 -1.40
N GLN A 182 14.59 10.95 -0.61
CA GLN A 182 16.00 11.15 -0.25
C GLN A 182 16.91 11.15 -1.47
N ALA A 183 16.61 10.36 -2.50
CA ALA A 183 17.37 10.35 -3.75
C ALA A 183 17.34 11.71 -4.48
N LEU A 184 16.19 12.42 -4.48
CA LEU A 184 16.11 13.78 -4.98
C LEU A 184 16.92 14.75 -4.10
N VAL A 185 16.68 14.71 -2.79
CA VAL A 185 17.32 15.62 -1.82
C VAL A 185 18.84 15.51 -1.82
N SER A 186 19.37 14.29 -1.98
CA SER A 186 20.83 14.04 -2.04
C SER A 186 21.46 14.26 -3.43
N GLY A 187 20.67 14.59 -4.45
CA GLY A 187 21.15 14.77 -5.82
C GLY A 187 21.44 13.46 -6.58
N GLN A 188 21.01 12.31 -6.06
CA GLN A 188 21.08 11.03 -6.77
C GLN A 188 20.07 10.95 -7.92
N ALA A 189 19.03 11.78 -7.89
CA ALA A 189 18.06 12.01 -8.95
C ALA A 189 17.87 13.50 -9.16
N GLU A 190 17.55 13.90 -10.41
CA GLU A 190 17.28 15.28 -10.77
C GLU A 190 15.81 15.67 -10.54
N ALA A 191 14.92 14.67 -10.60
CA ALA A 191 13.49 14.84 -10.36
C ALA A 191 12.94 13.64 -9.59
N LEU A 192 11.73 13.82 -9.04
CA LEU A 192 11.02 12.82 -8.25
C LEU A 192 9.59 12.70 -8.79
N GLY A 193 9.21 11.50 -9.19
CA GLY A 193 7.82 11.14 -9.33
C GLY A 193 7.23 10.82 -7.97
N GLY A 194 6.23 11.59 -7.56
CA GLY A 194 5.67 11.47 -6.21
C GLY A 194 4.22 11.89 -6.13
N ASN A 195 3.68 11.86 -4.93
CA ASN A 195 2.43 12.53 -4.65
C ASN A 195 2.69 14.01 -4.27
N ILE A 196 1.68 14.84 -4.45
CA ILE A 196 1.80 16.29 -4.24
C ILE A 196 2.31 16.66 -2.83
N PHE A 197 2.03 15.85 -1.81
CA PHE A 197 2.46 16.08 -0.42
C PHE A 197 3.95 15.82 -0.18
N TYR A 198 4.66 15.20 -1.14
CA TYR A 198 6.12 15.04 -1.00
C TYR A 198 6.85 16.39 -1.04
N MET A 199 6.22 17.40 -1.65
CA MET A 199 6.80 18.74 -1.73
C MET A 199 7.13 19.32 -0.35
N ASP A 200 6.32 19.04 0.69
CA ASP A 200 6.59 19.49 2.05
C ASP A 200 7.91 18.94 2.62
N ARG A 201 8.22 17.68 2.30
CA ARG A 201 9.49 17.04 2.71
C ARG A 201 10.67 17.59 1.94
N VAL A 202 10.49 17.77 0.64
CA VAL A 202 11.53 18.30 -0.26
C VAL A 202 11.83 19.75 0.12
N GLU A 203 10.81 20.59 0.32
CA GLU A 203 10.97 22.00 0.71
C GLU A 203 11.64 22.15 2.09
N LYS A 204 11.31 21.27 3.04
CA LYS A 204 11.98 21.27 4.36
C LYS A 204 13.46 20.91 4.28
N ALA A 205 13.84 20.01 3.38
CA ALA A 205 15.23 19.55 3.22
C ALA A 205 16.07 20.47 2.31
N ARG A 206 15.46 21.02 1.26
CA ARG A 206 16.08 21.84 0.23
C ARG A 206 15.18 23.05 -0.11
N PRO A 207 15.12 24.05 0.79
CA PRO A 207 14.22 25.19 0.66
C PRO A 207 14.42 25.95 -0.65
N GLY A 208 13.33 26.16 -1.39
CA GLY A 208 13.30 27.00 -2.59
C GLY A 208 13.92 26.39 -3.85
N GLU A 209 14.46 25.18 -3.81
CA GLU A 209 15.18 24.60 -4.94
C GLU A 209 14.26 23.83 -5.92
N PHE A 210 13.16 23.28 -5.44
CA PHE A 210 12.28 22.40 -6.20
C PHE A 210 10.84 22.94 -6.23
N GLU A 211 10.06 22.44 -7.18
CA GLU A 211 8.62 22.73 -7.30
C GLU A 211 7.91 21.59 -8.04
N ASN A 212 6.58 21.54 -7.95
CA ASN A 212 5.77 20.67 -8.78
C ASN A 212 5.81 21.16 -10.23
N LYS A 213 6.23 20.30 -11.17
CA LYS A 213 6.40 20.62 -12.59
C LYS A 213 5.25 20.13 -13.44
N LEU A 214 4.90 18.85 -13.30
CA LEU A 214 3.85 18.19 -14.07
C LEU A 214 2.88 17.50 -13.11
N GLU A 215 1.60 17.57 -13.40
CA GLU A 215 0.60 16.71 -12.78
C GLU A 215 0.22 15.62 -13.80
N PHE A 216 0.51 14.36 -13.46
CA PHE A 216 0.21 13.24 -14.33
C PHE A 216 -1.23 12.77 -14.21
N GLN A 217 -1.71 12.67 -12.97
CA GLN A 217 -3.05 12.16 -12.71
C GLN A 217 -3.49 12.45 -11.27
N LYS A 218 -4.78 12.78 -11.12
CA LYS A 218 -5.46 12.73 -9.83
C LYS A 218 -6.00 11.32 -9.62
N LEU A 219 -5.68 10.72 -8.48
CA LEU A 219 -6.09 9.37 -8.09
C LEU A 219 -6.90 9.41 -6.79
N TYR A 220 -7.83 8.47 -6.68
CA TYR A 220 -8.54 8.20 -5.44
C TYR A 220 -7.92 7.01 -4.73
N ASN A 221 -8.00 6.98 -3.40
CA ASN A 221 -7.55 5.86 -2.59
C ASN A 221 -8.75 5.27 -1.83
N GLY A 222 -8.79 3.93 -1.78
CA GLY A 222 -9.75 3.15 -1.02
C GLY A 222 -9.04 2.24 -0.01
N ALA A 223 -9.74 1.79 1.01
CA ALA A 223 -9.29 0.68 1.83
C ALA A 223 -9.39 -0.61 1.01
N CYS A 224 -8.56 -1.60 1.33
CA CYS A 224 -8.58 -2.86 0.61
C CYS A 224 -8.83 -4.05 1.53
N THR A 225 -9.61 -5.00 1.04
CA THR A 225 -9.80 -6.33 1.58
C THR A 225 -9.39 -7.37 0.53
N ARG A 226 -9.33 -8.66 0.89
CA ARG A 226 -9.13 -9.72 -0.10
C ARG A 226 -10.35 -9.83 -1.00
N LEU A 227 -10.13 -10.34 -2.21
CA LEU A 227 -11.23 -10.63 -3.13
C LEU A 227 -12.22 -11.62 -2.50
N GLY A 228 -13.51 -11.36 -2.69
CA GLY A 228 -14.58 -12.22 -2.18
C GLY A 228 -14.96 -12.00 -0.71
N GLU A 229 -14.27 -11.14 0.03
CA GLU A 229 -14.60 -10.79 1.41
C GLU A 229 -15.75 -9.76 1.48
N LYS A 230 -16.96 -10.24 1.24
CA LYS A 230 -18.15 -9.37 1.10
C LYS A 230 -18.49 -8.64 2.39
N GLU A 231 -18.46 -9.32 3.51
CA GLU A 231 -18.93 -8.78 4.80
C GLU A 231 -18.03 -7.66 5.31
N ILE A 232 -16.72 -7.85 5.31
CA ILE A 232 -15.79 -6.80 5.74
C ILE A 232 -15.73 -5.64 4.76
N ASN A 233 -15.87 -5.89 3.44
CA ASN A 233 -15.96 -4.82 2.45
C ASN A 233 -17.24 -3.99 2.62
N ALA A 234 -18.39 -4.63 2.87
CA ALA A 234 -19.65 -3.94 3.15
C ALA A 234 -19.56 -3.12 4.45
N SER A 235 -18.94 -3.68 5.50
CA SER A 235 -18.70 -2.99 6.77
C SER A 235 -17.81 -1.75 6.57
N LEU A 236 -16.73 -1.86 5.78
CA LEU A 236 -15.87 -0.72 5.42
C LEU A 236 -16.63 0.37 4.68
N ASN A 237 -17.47 0.02 3.70
CA ASN A 237 -18.26 0.98 2.96
C ASN A 237 -19.27 1.71 3.87
N THR A 238 -19.95 0.97 4.75
CA THR A 238 -20.86 1.55 5.76
C THR A 238 -20.12 2.51 6.69
N PHE A 239 -18.93 2.11 7.16
CA PHE A 239 -18.08 2.96 7.98
C PHE A 239 -17.68 4.24 7.25
N ILE A 240 -17.24 4.16 5.98
CA ILE A 240 -16.83 5.32 5.19
C ILE A 240 -18.01 6.27 4.96
N ASP A 241 -19.22 5.76 4.68
CA ASP A 241 -20.43 6.58 4.56
C ASP A 241 -20.74 7.32 5.87
N LYS A 242 -20.63 6.61 7.00
CA LYS A 242 -20.87 7.17 8.32
C LYS A 242 -19.90 8.33 8.62
N ILE A 243 -18.59 8.15 8.40
CA ILE A 243 -17.59 9.18 8.71
C ILE A 243 -17.63 10.38 7.73
N LYS A 244 -18.12 10.17 6.51
CA LYS A 244 -18.44 11.26 5.57
C LYS A 244 -19.62 12.09 6.09
N ALA A 245 -20.69 11.42 6.51
CA ALA A 245 -21.93 12.06 6.93
C ALA A 245 -21.79 12.81 8.28
N ASN A 246 -21.05 12.27 9.25
CA ASN A 246 -20.91 12.84 10.58
C ASN A 246 -19.73 13.82 10.75
N GLY A 247 -18.94 14.04 9.68
CA GLY A 247 -17.82 14.98 9.65
C GLY A 247 -16.50 14.46 10.24
N GLU A 248 -16.41 13.20 10.66
CA GLU A 248 -15.14 12.63 11.16
C GLU A 248 -14.08 12.60 10.06
N LEU A 249 -14.44 12.26 8.81
CA LEU A 249 -13.52 12.32 7.68
C LEU A 249 -12.95 13.74 7.49
N LYS A 250 -13.81 14.77 7.63
CA LYS A 250 -13.36 16.16 7.54
C LYS A 250 -12.34 16.50 8.62
N LYS A 251 -12.54 16.05 9.85
CA LYS A 251 -11.58 16.29 10.95
C LYS A 251 -10.21 15.66 10.65
N ILE A 252 -10.19 14.44 10.08
CA ILE A 252 -8.96 13.77 9.66
C ILE A 252 -8.28 14.55 8.53
N TYR A 253 -9.03 15.04 7.54
CA TYR A 253 -8.52 15.90 6.48
C TYR A 253 -7.92 17.19 7.03
N ASP A 254 -8.63 17.88 7.90
CA ASP A 254 -8.17 19.14 8.52
C ASP A 254 -6.88 18.92 9.34
N LYS A 255 -6.76 17.77 10.02
CA LYS A 255 -5.57 17.41 10.80
C LYS A 255 -4.35 17.18 9.92
N TRP A 256 -4.50 16.39 8.85
CA TRP A 256 -3.38 15.84 8.10
C TRP A 256 -3.11 16.52 6.77
N MET A 257 -4.15 16.79 5.98
CA MET A 257 -4.03 17.23 4.59
C MET A 257 -4.05 18.74 4.45
N LYS A 258 -4.69 19.46 5.37
CA LYS A 258 -4.82 20.93 5.36
C LYS A 258 -5.52 21.47 4.09
N VAL A 259 -6.29 20.62 3.43
CA VAL A 259 -7.10 20.94 2.24
C VAL A 259 -8.53 20.44 2.46
N PRO A 260 -9.53 21.00 1.77
CA PRO A 260 -10.89 20.50 1.83
C PRO A 260 -10.99 19.03 1.43
N VAL A 261 -11.97 18.32 2.02
CA VAL A 261 -12.33 16.97 1.56
C VAL A 261 -12.79 17.08 0.10
N PRO A 262 -12.19 16.32 -0.83
CA PRO A 262 -12.59 16.36 -2.22
C PRO A 262 -13.95 15.69 -2.43
N GLU A 263 -14.60 16.01 -3.55
CA GLU A 263 -15.71 15.20 -4.03
C GLU A 263 -15.20 13.84 -4.50
N PHE A 264 -15.93 12.79 -4.08
CA PHE A 264 -15.60 11.42 -4.46
C PHE A 264 -16.59 10.92 -5.52
N PRO A 265 -16.09 10.19 -6.54
CA PRO A 265 -16.97 9.61 -7.55
C PRO A 265 -17.80 8.47 -6.95
N ALA A 266 -19.02 8.29 -7.45
CA ALA A 266 -19.89 7.17 -7.08
C ALA A 266 -19.42 5.84 -7.68
N SER A 267 -18.61 5.87 -8.74
CA SER A 267 -18.02 4.70 -9.40
C SER A 267 -16.71 5.07 -10.08
N LEU A 268 -15.85 4.07 -10.27
CA LEU A 268 -14.63 4.17 -11.08
C LEU A 268 -14.61 2.99 -12.06
N GLU A 269 -14.26 3.27 -13.31
CA GLU A 269 -14.23 2.25 -14.36
C GLU A 269 -13.25 1.11 -14.00
N GLY A 270 -13.74 -0.13 -14.07
CA GLY A 270 -12.96 -1.33 -13.76
C GLY A 270 -12.62 -1.52 -12.28
N ILE A 271 -13.24 -0.75 -11.36
CA ILE A 271 -12.96 -0.82 -9.92
C ILE A 271 -14.29 -0.87 -9.15
N PRO A 272 -14.82 -2.07 -8.89
CA PRO A 272 -16.03 -2.20 -8.07
C PRO A 272 -15.74 -1.84 -6.61
N PHE A 273 -16.61 -1.03 -5.99
CA PHE A 273 -16.49 -0.65 -4.57
C PHE A 273 -17.15 -1.67 -3.63
N ALA A 274 -18.00 -2.53 -4.18
CA ALA A 274 -18.64 -3.61 -3.45
C ALA A 274 -18.13 -4.96 -3.96
N ALA A 275 -17.86 -5.90 -3.07
CA ALA A 275 -17.51 -7.27 -3.40
C ALA A 275 -18.75 -8.02 -3.92
N ASN A 276 -18.61 -8.68 -5.06
CA ASN A 276 -19.68 -9.49 -5.69
C ASN A 276 -19.83 -10.87 -5.04
#